data_21b0437e1e8ea7d7c564244688c51fc1
#
_entry.id   21b0437e1e8ea7d7c564244688c51fc1
#
_cell.length_a   1.000
_cell.length_b   1.000
_cell.length_c   1.000
_cell.angle_alpha   90.00
_cell.angle_beta   90.00
_cell.angle_gamma   90.00
#
_symmetry.space_group_name_H-M   'P 1'
#
loop_
_entity.id
_entity.type
_entity.pdbx_description
1 polymer ?
#
loop_
_entity_poly.entity_id
_entity_poly.type
_entity_poly.pdbx_seq_one_letter_code
_entity_poly.pdbx_strand_id
1 'polypeptide(L)'
;MTDKIVFICIAGLFHDIATPCFSHVIDYMNKDYAKQESTEEYTEKILKNDKYLNECLKKDKIKIEDIINYKQYSIVDNDRPKVCADRLDGVILTGISWTKNIDYNDIHNIVENMEIYNNEIGFKSKEVAKKVLNVSDSIDKYCHSSEDNYMMELLADITKNGIKNKYISYDELYNLNEDELISKLKNSKDSEIMNKLNKFENVSKDEIPVTEIPEVKARDLNPLVKGIRIKG
;
A
#
# COMPACT_ATOMS: atom_id res chain seq x y z
N MET A 1 -25.41 15.59 7.16
CA MET A 1 -24.77 15.17 5.89
C MET A 1 -23.29 15.53 5.87
N THR A 2 -22.92 16.70 6.42
CA THR A 2 -21.52 17.17 6.50
C THR A 2 -20.60 16.25 7.32
N ASP A 3 -21.07 15.74 8.46
CA ASP A 3 -20.25 14.96 9.39
C ASP A 3 -19.77 13.64 8.78
N LYS A 4 -20.64 12.92 8.04
CA LYS A 4 -20.27 11.62 7.42
C LYS A 4 -19.19 11.77 6.34
N ILE A 5 -19.20 12.83 5.57
CA ILE A 5 -18.18 13.10 4.54
C ILE A 5 -16.83 13.37 5.21
N VAL A 6 -16.81 14.14 6.29
CA VAL A 6 -15.61 14.44 7.07
C VAL A 6 -15.01 13.14 7.62
N PHE A 7 -15.82 12.25 8.20
CA PHE A 7 -15.34 10.96 8.71
C PHE A 7 -14.75 10.08 7.62
N ILE A 8 -15.39 10.01 6.44
CA ILE A 8 -14.86 9.28 5.27
C ILE A 8 -13.49 9.82 4.85
N CYS A 9 -13.37 11.15 4.75
CA CYS A 9 -12.10 11.78 4.37
C CYS A 9 -10.98 11.52 5.41
N ILE A 10 -11.29 11.65 6.70
CA ILE A 10 -10.30 11.41 7.76
C ILE A 10 -9.94 9.92 7.84
N ALA A 11 -10.91 9.01 7.74
CA ALA A 11 -10.66 7.57 7.70
C ALA A 11 -9.78 7.19 6.51
N GLY A 12 -10.05 7.76 5.32
CA GLY A 12 -9.20 7.57 4.15
C GLY A 12 -7.79 8.16 4.30
N LEU A 13 -7.66 9.31 4.98
CA LEU A 13 -6.36 9.93 5.24
C LEU A 13 -5.46 9.06 6.15
N PHE A 14 -6.06 8.37 7.12
CA PHE A 14 -5.31 7.61 8.12
C PHE A 14 -5.29 6.09 7.88
N HIS A 15 -5.85 5.59 6.77
CA HIS A 15 -5.96 4.15 6.56
C HIS A 15 -4.59 3.45 6.56
N ASP A 16 -3.57 4.09 5.99
CA ASP A 16 -2.21 3.57 5.86
C ASP A 16 -1.21 4.11 6.91
N ILE A 17 -1.70 4.79 7.97
CA ILE A 17 -0.80 5.40 8.97
C ILE A 17 0.10 4.37 9.68
N ALA A 18 -0.29 3.11 9.69
CA ALA A 18 0.46 2.02 10.27
C ALA A 18 1.31 1.24 9.27
N THR A 19 1.42 1.71 8.03
CA THR A 19 2.29 1.05 7.07
C THR A 19 3.74 1.12 7.56
N PRO A 20 4.39 -0.03 7.81
CA PRO A 20 5.74 -0.05 8.36
C PRO A 20 6.76 0.31 7.30
N CYS A 21 7.99 0.56 7.76
CA CYS A 21 9.14 0.67 6.88
C CYS A 21 9.24 -0.56 5.98
N PHE A 22 9.55 -0.37 4.70
CA PHE A 22 9.52 -1.37 3.63
C PHE A 22 8.12 -1.91 3.31
N SER A 23 7.05 -1.25 3.77
CA SER A 23 5.65 -1.54 3.41
C SER A 23 5.31 -3.04 3.45
N HIS A 24 4.92 -3.63 2.33
CA HIS A 24 4.49 -5.03 2.22
C HIS A 24 5.59 -6.09 2.49
N VAL A 25 6.83 -5.70 2.75
CA VAL A 25 7.86 -6.66 3.20
C VAL A 25 7.47 -7.34 4.51
N ILE A 26 6.67 -6.67 5.37
CA ILE A 26 6.15 -7.28 6.59
C ILE A 26 5.22 -8.46 6.31
N ASP A 27 4.45 -8.41 5.22
CA ASP A 27 3.57 -9.52 4.82
C ASP A 27 4.41 -10.75 4.42
N TYR A 28 5.54 -10.54 3.74
CA TYR A 28 6.52 -11.59 3.45
C TYR A 28 7.18 -12.11 4.73
N MET A 29 7.51 -11.24 5.67
CA MET A 29 8.03 -11.64 6.97
C MET A 29 7.05 -12.56 7.73
N ASN A 30 5.75 -12.25 7.66
CA ASN A 30 4.70 -12.95 8.38
C ASN A 30 4.06 -14.10 7.57
N LYS A 31 4.47 -14.29 6.31
CA LYS A 31 3.86 -15.22 5.34
C LYS A 31 2.39 -14.94 5.07
N ASP A 32 2.04 -13.66 5.09
CA ASP A 32 0.67 -13.15 4.84
C ASP A 32 0.51 -12.65 3.40
N TYR A 33 1.02 -13.41 2.43
CA TYR A 33 1.08 -13.02 1.01
C TYR A 33 -0.29 -12.77 0.39
N ALA A 34 -1.28 -13.58 0.75
CA ALA A 34 -2.60 -13.56 0.12
C ALA A 34 -3.51 -12.44 0.66
N LYS A 35 -3.42 -12.12 1.96
CA LYS A 35 -4.27 -11.11 2.59
C LYS A 35 -3.60 -9.74 2.63
N GLN A 36 -2.31 -9.72 2.98
CA GLN A 36 -1.52 -8.49 3.16
C GLN A 36 -2.15 -7.54 4.18
N GLU A 37 -2.56 -8.06 5.33
CA GLU A 37 -3.16 -7.30 6.43
C GLU A 37 -2.15 -6.93 7.54
N SER A 38 -0.93 -7.47 7.47
CA SER A 38 0.13 -7.19 8.47
C SER A 38 0.53 -5.72 8.51
N THR A 39 0.31 -4.97 7.44
CA THR A 39 0.57 -3.52 7.36
C THR A 39 -0.39 -2.68 8.20
N GLU A 40 -1.56 -3.21 8.59
CA GLU A 40 -2.62 -2.47 9.27
C GLU A 40 -2.65 -2.70 10.80
N GLU A 41 -1.85 -3.65 11.30
CA GLU A 41 -1.92 -4.16 12.69
C GLU A 41 -1.81 -3.06 13.76
N TYR A 42 -1.05 -2.00 13.50
CA TYR A 42 -0.77 -0.93 14.47
C TYR A 42 -1.63 0.32 14.31
N THR A 43 -2.53 0.37 13.34
CA THR A 43 -3.37 1.57 13.05
C THR A 43 -4.09 2.08 14.30
N GLU A 44 -4.81 1.22 15.00
CA GLU A 44 -5.53 1.61 16.22
C GLU A 44 -4.60 2.10 17.33
N LYS A 45 -3.48 1.41 17.55
CA LYS A 45 -2.47 1.76 18.54
C LYS A 45 -1.86 3.14 18.27
N ILE A 46 -1.49 3.40 17.01
CA ILE A 46 -0.89 4.68 16.61
C ILE A 46 -1.88 5.81 16.79
N LEU A 47 -3.09 5.68 16.24
CA LEU A 47 -4.12 6.72 16.32
C LEU A 47 -4.53 7.02 17.76
N LYS A 48 -4.72 6.00 18.62
CA LYS A 48 -5.09 6.20 20.03
C LYS A 48 -4.00 6.85 20.87
N ASN A 49 -2.73 6.63 20.54
CA ASN A 49 -1.61 7.15 21.32
C ASN A 49 -1.13 8.53 20.86
N ASP A 50 -1.53 9.01 19.70
CA ASP A 50 -1.17 10.35 19.22
C ASP A 50 -1.99 11.41 19.94
N LYS A 51 -1.34 12.13 20.88
CA LYS A 51 -2.00 13.15 21.71
C LYS A 51 -2.51 14.33 20.89
N TYR A 52 -1.72 14.78 19.90
CA TYR A 52 -2.09 15.93 19.08
C TYR A 52 -3.29 15.62 18.19
N LEU A 53 -3.29 14.46 17.54
CA LEU A 53 -4.45 13.99 16.77
C LEU A 53 -5.71 13.91 17.65
N ASN A 54 -5.60 13.30 18.84
CA ASN A 54 -6.74 13.17 19.74
C ASN A 54 -7.27 14.51 20.23
N GLU A 55 -6.41 15.52 20.44
CA GLU A 55 -6.83 16.88 20.75
C GLU A 55 -7.59 17.53 19.58
N CYS A 56 -7.12 17.36 18.34
CA CYS A 56 -7.79 17.83 17.14
C CYS A 56 -9.17 17.18 16.96
N LEU A 57 -9.24 15.85 17.03
CA LEU A 57 -10.48 15.10 16.91
C LEU A 57 -11.51 15.54 17.98
N LYS A 58 -11.06 15.71 19.23
CA LYS A 58 -11.92 16.17 20.33
C LYS A 58 -12.46 17.58 20.10
N LYS A 59 -11.62 18.50 19.57
CA LYS A 59 -12.03 19.87 19.23
C LYS A 59 -13.13 19.85 18.16
N ASP A 60 -13.01 18.98 17.18
CA ASP A 60 -13.95 18.85 16.08
C ASP A 60 -15.12 17.90 16.39
N LYS A 61 -15.18 17.38 17.63
CA LYS A 61 -16.20 16.42 18.13
C LYS A 61 -16.28 15.11 17.34
N ILE A 62 -15.15 14.66 16.78
CA ILE A 62 -15.01 13.42 16.06
C ILE A 62 -14.53 12.35 17.03
N LYS A 63 -15.18 11.19 17.03
CA LYS A 63 -14.74 10.04 17.80
C LYS A 63 -13.73 9.25 17.02
N ILE A 64 -12.71 8.77 17.71
CA ILE A 64 -11.65 7.99 17.06
C ILE A 64 -12.18 6.68 16.46
N GLU A 65 -13.22 6.11 17.08
CA GLU A 65 -13.90 4.90 16.61
C GLU A 65 -14.56 5.09 15.24
N ASP A 66 -14.94 6.33 14.89
CA ASP A 66 -15.57 6.65 13.61
C ASP A 66 -14.56 6.64 12.46
N ILE A 67 -13.24 6.69 12.75
CA ILE A 67 -12.17 6.78 11.76
C ILE A 67 -11.23 5.58 11.74
N ILE A 68 -11.05 4.85 12.85
CA ILE A 68 -10.18 3.67 12.94
C ILE A 68 -10.64 2.57 11.97
N ASN A 69 -11.93 2.27 11.94
CA ASN A 69 -12.48 1.25 11.07
C ASN A 69 -12.84 1.85 9.71
N TYR A 70 -11.83 2.19 8.91
CA TYR A 70 -12.02 2.76 7.57
C TYR A 70 -12.75 1.80 6.61
N LYS A 71 -12.66 0.48 6.81
CA LYS A 71 -13.35 -0.57 6.01
C LYS A 71 -14.88 -0.49 6.11
N GLN A 72 -15.45 0.21 7.12
CA GLN A 72 -16.88 0.52 7.15
C GLN A 72 -17.34 1.46 6.03
N TYR A 73 -16.41 2.17 5.42
CA TYR A 73 -16.66 3.13 4.32
C TYR A 73 -16.21 2.52 2.99
N SER A 74 -17.12 1.87 2.29
CA SER A 74 -16.84 1.19 1.03
C SER A 74 -16.27 2.09 -0.08
N ILE A 75 -16.39 3.40 0.06
CA ILE A 75 -15.74 4.38 -0.84
C ILE A 75 -14.26 4.53 -0.53
N VAL A 76 -13.84 4.27 0.72
CA VAL A 76 -12.44 4.29 1.14
C VAL A 76 -11.77 2.98 0.78
N ASP A 77 -12.34 1.85 1.24
CA ASP A 77 -11.91 0.51 0.88
C ASP A 77 -13.12 -0.41 0.68
N ASN A 78 -13.02 -1.35 -0.26
CA ASN A 78 -14.06 -2.32 -0.60
C ASN A 78 -13.46 -3.59 -1.22
N ASP A 79 -14.31 -4.60 -1.46
CA ASP A 79 -13.85 -5.84 -2.09
C ASP A 79 -13.47 -5.64 -3.56
N ARG A 80 -12.39 -6.32 -3.98
CA ARG A 80 -12.02 -6.41 -5.40
C ARG A 80 -13.11 -7.15 -6.19
N PRO A 81 -13.28 -6.84 -7.46
CA PRO A 81 -12.50 -5.93 -8.31
C PRO A 81 -13.03 -4.48 -8.35
N LYS A 82 -13.78 -4.05 -7.33
CA LYS A 82 -14.34 -2.70 -7.25
C LYS A 82 -13.25 -1.64 -7.08
N VAL A 83 -13.54 -0.41 -7.50
CA VAL A 83 -12.65 0.74 -7.30
C VAL A 83 -13.05 1.49 -6.03
N CYS A 84 -12.08 1.77 -5.17
CA CYS A 84 -12.19 2.60 -3.98
C CYS A 84 -11.09 3.66 -3.96
N ALA A 85 -11.12 4.56 -2.99
CA ALA A 85 -10.15 5.65 -2.90
C ALA A 85 -8.73 5.13 -2.69
N ASP A 86 -8.52 4.18 -1.76
CA ASP A 86 -7.24 3.52 -1.51
C ASP A 86 -6.64 2.96 -2.80
N ARG A 87 -7.37 2.10 -3.51
CA ARG A 87 -6.85 1.48 -4.74
C ARG A 87 -6.60 2.47 -5.86
N LEU A 88 -7.44 3.50 -5.99
CA LEU A 88 -7.24 4.52 -7.02
C LEU A 88 -6.01 5.37 -6.72
N ASP A 89 -5.78 5.72 -5.46
CA ASP A 89 -4.58 6.42 -5.02
C ASP A 89 -3.32 5.59 -5.32
N GLY A 90 -3.31 4.32 -4.93
CA GLY A 90 -2.22 3.38 -5.21
C GLY A 90 -1.95 3.23 -6.71
N VAL A 91 -2.99 3.15 -7.56
CA VAL A 91 -2.84 3.10 -9.02
C VAL A 91 -2.22 4.39 -9.55
N ILE A 92 -2.67 5.56 -9.08
CA ILE A 92 -2.14 6.85 -9.52
C ILE A 92 -0.67 6.98 -9.09
N LEU A 93 -0.37 6.74 -7.82
CA LEU A 93 0.99 6.85 -7.28
C LEU A 93 1.97 5.91 -8.00
N THR A 94 1.57 4.65 -8.18
CA THR A 94 2.40 3.66 -8.88
C THR A 94 2.50 3.96 -10.38
N GLY A 95 1.42 4.47 -10.98
CA GLY A 95 1.42 4.93 -12.35
C GLY A 95 2.41 6.05 -12.63
N ILE A 96 2.64 6.94 -11.65
CA ILE A 96 3.63 8.01 -11.72
C ILE A 96 5.04 7.48 -11.42
N SER A 97 5.18 6.71 -10.35
CA SER A 97 6.50 6.36 -9.80
C SER A 97 7.15 5.16 -10.49
N TRP A 98 6.42 4.08 -10.75
CA TRP A 98 6.95 2.82 -11.30
C TRP A 98 6.74 2.72 -12.80
N THR A 99 5.47 2.68 -13.24
CA THR A 99 5.14 2.38 -14.64
C THR A 99 5.32 3.57 -15.57
N LYS A 100 5.39 4.80 -15.02
CA LYS A 100 5.48 6.06 -15.78
C LYS A 100 4.36 6.26 -16.80
N ASN A 101 3.21 5.65 -16.55
CA ASN A 101 2.04 5.66 -17.45
C ASN A 101 0.98 6.72 -17.07
N ILE A 102 1.20 7.44 -15.97
CA ILE A 102 0.35 8.54 -15.50
C ILE A 102 1.21 9.79 -15.37
N ASP A 103 0.76 10.88 -15.96
CA ASP A 103 1.33 12.22 -15.78
C ASP A 103 0.38 13.15 -14.99
N TYR A 104 0.78 14.41 -14.81
CA TYR A 104 -0.01 15.39 -14.06
C TYR A 104 -1.39 15.67 -14.72
N ASN A 105 -1.44 15.71 -16.06
CA ASN A 105 -2.71 15.94 -16.77
C ASN A 105 -3.65 14.74 -16.63
N ASP A 106 -3.09 13.54 -16.60
CA ASP A 106 -3.85 12.32 -16.36
C ASP A 106 -4.49 12.29 -14.99
N ILE A 107 -3.77 12.72 -13.94
CA ILE A 107 -4.32 12.81 -12.58
C ILE A 107 -5.54 13.72 -12.57
N HIS A 108 -5.39 14.91 -13.14
CA HIS A 108 -6.46 15.89 -13.21
C HIS A 108 -7.68 15.32 -13.96
N ASN A 109 -7.43 14.71 -15.12
CA ASN A 109 -8.47 14.06 -15.91
C ASN A 109 -9.15 12.89 -15.18
N ILE A 110 -8.40 12.06 -14.45
CA ILE A 110 -8.95 10.97 -13.64
C ILE A 110 -9.89 11.54 -12.58
N VAL A 111 -9.43 12.54 -11.81
CA VAL A 111 -10.21 13.14 -10.72
C VAL A 111 -11.50 13.79 -11.25
N GLU A 112 -11.44 14.57 -12.35
CA GLU A 112 -12.62 15.21 -12.94
C GLU A 112 -13.63 14.22 -13.53
N ASN A 113 -13.17 13.05 -13.93
CA ASN A 113 -14.03 12.00 -14.47
C ASN A 113 -14.58 11.05 -13.40
N MET A 114 -14.15 11.16 -12.15
CA MET A 114 -14.70 10.32 -11.07
C MET A 114 -16.19 10.60 -10.86
N GLU A 115 -16.92 9.54 -10.54
CA GLU A 115 -18.33 9.58 -10.15
C GLU A 115 -18.62 8.43 -9.19
N ILE A 116 -19.57 8.64 -8.27
CA ILE A 116 -19.93 7.63 -7.29
C ILE A 116 -21.16 6.85 -7.75
N TYR A 117 -21.03 5.53 -7.85
CA TYR A 117 -22.09 4.59 -8.19
C TYR A 117 -22.28 3.58 -7.06
N ASN A 118 -23.38 3.64 -6.33
CA ASN A 118 -23.69 2.70 -5.24
C ASN A 118 -22.54 2.52 -4.22
N ASN A 119 -21.97 3.64 -3.75
CA ASN A 119 -20.84 3.69 -2.82
C ASN A 119 -19.53 3.07 -3.38
N GLU A 120 -19.36 3.08 -4.68
CA GLU A 120 -18.14 2.70 -5.38
C GLU A 120 -17.70 3.83 -6.31
N ILE A 121 -16.39 4.01 -6.48
CA ILE A 121 -15.83 4.93 -7.47
C ILE A 121 -15.96 4.31 -8.86
N GLY A 122 -16.52 5.08 -9.78
CA GLY A 122 -16.53 4.78 -11.20
C GLY A 122 -16.14 6.01 -12.00
N PHE A 123 -16.31 5.96 -13.32
CA PHE A 123 -15.89 7.02 -14.23
C PHE A 123 -17.00 7.37 -15.22
N LYS A 124 -17.02 8.65 -15.64
CA LYS A 124 -17.88 9.14 -16.70
C LYS A 124 -17.42 8.68 -18.07
N SER A 125 -16.08 8.57 -18.26
CA SER A 125 -15.42 8.23 -19.51
C SER A 125 -14.85 6.79 -19.50
N LYS A 126 -15.13 6.04 -20.58
CA LYS A 126 -14.55 4.71 -20.80
C LYS A 126 -13.03 4.76 -21.04
N GLU A 127 -12.55 5.85 -21.62
CA GLU A 127 -11.14 6.07 -21.88
C GLU A 127 -10.37 6.20 -20.57
N VAL A 128 -10.85 7.03 -19.64
CA VAL A 128 -10.26 7.21 -18.32
C VAL A 128 -10.29 5.89 -17.53
N ALA A 129 -11.43 5.20 -17.51
CA ALA A 129 -11.55 3.91 -16.85
C ALA A 129 -10.56 2.87 -17.40
N LYS A 130 -10.37 2.81 -18.71
CA LYS A 130 -9.39 1.93 -19.35
C LYS A 130 -7.95 2.32 -18.99
N LYS A 131 -7.64 3.62 -18.88
CA LYS A 131 -6.31 4.07 -18.47
C LYS A 131 -5.99 3.56 -17.06
N VAL A 132 -6.90 3.78 -16.11
CA VAL A 132 -6.77 3.28 -14.73
C VAL A 132 -6.61 1.77 -14.71
N LEU A 133 -7.42 1.05 -15.48
CA LEU A 133 -7.35 -0.40 -15.58
C LEU A 133 -6.00 -0.89 -16.13
N ASN A 134 -5.49 -0.28 -17.20
CA ASN A 134 -4.22 -0.67 -17.81
C ASN A 134 -3.04 -0.48 -16.85
N VAL A 135 -3.06 0.58 -16.03
CA VAL A 135 -2.05 0.81 -15.01
C VAL A 135 -2.16 -0.27 -13.91
N SER A 136 -3.38 -0.55 -13.43
CA SER A 136 -3.63 -1.61 -12.45
C SER A 136 -3.17 -2.98 -12.95
N ASP A 137 -3.50 -3.35 -14.19
CA ASP A 137 -3.06 -4.62 -14.80
C ASP A 137 -1.51 -4.69 -14.92
N SER A 138 -0.84 -3.56 -15.16
CA SER A 138 0.62 -3.49 -15.17
C SER A 138 1.23 -3.67 -13.78
N ILE A 139 0.61 -3.11 -12.75
CA ILE A 139 1.01 -3.27 -11.35
C ILE A 139 0.82 -4.73 -10.93
N ASP A 140 -0.36 -5.30 -11.21
CA ASP A 140 -0.66 -6.69 -10.88
C ASP A 140 0.35 -7.67 -11.49
N LYS A 141 0.68 -7.47 -12.78
CA LYS A 141 1.70 -8.24 -13.46
C LYS A 141 3.08 -8.11 -12.82
N TYR A 142 3.46 -6.92 -12.35
CA TYR A 142 4.73 -6.70 -11.68
C TYR A 142 4.76 -7.40 -10.31
N CYS A 143 3.74 -7.23 -9.49
CA CYS A 143 3.64 -7.87 -8.17
C CYS A 143 3.58 -9.41 -8.22
N HIS A 144 3.23 -9.98 -9.38
CA HIS A 144 3.27 -11.42 -9.64
C HIS A 144 4.52 -11.84 -10.44
N SER A 145 5.58 -11.05 -10.44
CA SER A 145 6.84 -11.40 -11.09
C SER A 145 7.80 -12.13 -10.17
N SER A 146 8.67 -12.98 -10.73
CA SER A 146 9.77 -13.58 -9.95
C SER A 146 10.73 -12.53 -9.42
N GLU A 147 10.87 -11.40 -10.12
CA GLU A 147 11.71 -10.28 -9.75
C GLU A 147 11.21 -9.62 -8.46
N ASP A 148 9.95 -9.24 -8.43
CA ASP A 148 9.34 -8.62 -7.23
C ASP A 148 9.36 -9.59 -6.04
N ASN A 149 8.90 -10.83 -6.25
CA ASN A 149 8.90 -11.86 -5.21
C ASN A 149 10.29 -12.08 -4.60
N TYR A 150 11.32 -12.20 -5.45
CA TYR A 150 12.68 -12.40 -4.99
C TYR A 150 13.20 -11.23 -4.15
N MET A 151 12.95 -9.99 -4.59
CA MET A 151 13.39 -8.79 -3.88
C MET A 151 12.66 -8.62 -2.54
N MET A 152 11.36 -8.91 -2.51
CA MET A 152 10.56 -8.88 -1.30
C MET A 152 11.02 -9.94 -0.29
N GLU A 153 11.24 -11.19 -0.73
CA GLU A 153 11.77 -12.27 0.12
C GLU A 153 13.17 -11.94 0.66
N LEU A 154 14.05 -11.39 -0.16
CA LEU A 154 15.40 -11.03 0.24
C LEU A 154 15.38 -9.93 1.33
N LEU A 155 14.58 -8.88 1.14
CA LEU A 155 14.45 -7.80 2.12
C LEU A 155 13.75 -8.26 3.40
N ALA A 156 12.76 -9.16 3.29
CA ALA A 156 12.11 -9.78 4.44
C ALA A 156 13.10 -10.61 5.26
N ASP A 157 13.99 -11.36 4.61
CA ASP A 157 15.01 -12.15 5.27
C ASP A 157 16.09 -11.28 5.95
N ILE A 158 16.53 -10.20 5.29
CA ILE A 158 17.42 -9.20 5.88
C ILE A 158 16.80 -8.61 7.16
N THR A 159 15.54 -8.20 7.08
CA THR A 159 14.81 -7.58 8.19
C THR A 159 14.62 -8.55 9.36
N LYS A 160 14.21 -9.80 9.08
CA LYS A 160 14.09 -10.87 10.08
C LYS A 160 15.41 -11.13 10.81
N ASN A 161 16.51 -11.24 10.05
CA ASN A 161 17.83 -11.47 10.63
C ASN A 161 18.29 -10.27 11.47
N GLY A 162 18.00 -9.05 11.03
CA GLY A 162 18.25 -7.82 11.80
C GLY A 162 17.53 -7.81 13.14
N ILE A 163 16.25 -8.20 13.17
CA ILE A 163 15.45 -8.30 14.40
C ILE A 163 15.96 -9.44 15.29
N LYS A 164 16.18 -10.64 14.73
CA LYS A 164 16.68 -11.81 15.45
C LYS A 164 17.98 -11.52 16.17
N ASN A 165 18.89 -10.83 15.50
CA ASN A 165 20.22 -10.48 16.02
C ASN A 165 20.22 -9.17 16.85
N LYS A 166 19.04 -8.55 17.06
CA LYS A 166 18.85 -7.33 17.85
C LYS A 166 19.60 -6.08 17.31
N TYR A 167 19.85 -6.03 16.00
CA TYR A 167 20.39 -4.83 15.34
C TYR A 167 19.30 -3.79 15.12
N ILE A 168 18.08 -4.25 14.89
CA ILE A 168 16.84 -3.46 14.85
C ILE A 168 15.78 -4.17 15.70
N SER A 169 14.75 -3.45 16.10
CA SER A 169 13.57 -4.01 16.77
C SER A 169 12.35 -3.99 15.84
N TYR A 170 11.33 -4.80 16.16
CA TYR A 170 10.08 -4.80 15.43
C TYR A 170 9.37 -3.45 15.50
N ASP A 171 9.40 -2.76 16.67
CA ASP A 171 8.80 -1.43 16.82
C ASP A 171 9.50 -0.37 15.96
N GLU A 172 10.78 -0.53 15.64
CA GLU A 172 11.51 0.40 14.77
C GLU A 172 11.04 0.36 13.32
N LEU A 173 10.38 -0.72 12.88
CA LEU A 173 9.73 -0.76 11.56
C LEU A 173 8.63 0.29 11.42
N TYR A 174 8.04 0.74 12.53
CA TYR A 174 6.96 1.72 12.57
C TYR A 174 7.41 3.13 13.01
N ASN A 175 8.67 3.29 13.41
CA ASN A 175 9.17 4.55 13.99
C ASN A 175 10.36 5.14 13.26
N LEU A 176 10.99 4.38 12.36
CA LEU A 176 12.13 4.83 11.55
C LEU A 176 11.74 4.86 10.07
N ASN A 177 12.45 5.66 9.29
CA ASN A 177 12.37 5.61 7.84
C ASN A 177 13.33 4.55 7.26
N GLU A 178 13.23 4.28 5.96
CA GLU A 178 14.00 3.25 5.27
C GLU A 178 15.51 3.49 5.37
N ASP A 179 15.95 4.73 5.18
CA ASP A 179 17.39 5.11 5.23
C ASP A 179 17.96 4.87 6.64
N GLU A 180 17.21 5.21 7.69
CA GLU A 180 17.62 4.99 9.08
C GLU A 180 17.73 3.49 9.39
N LEU A 181 16.77 2.69 8.94
CA LEU A 181 16.76 1.24 9.14
C LEU A 181 17.92 0.56 8.39
N ILE A 182 18.12 0.89 7.13
CA ILE A 182 19.23 0.38 6.32
C ILE A 182 20.58 0.80 6.95
N SER A 183 20.69 2.04 7.43
CA SER A 183 21.89 2.52 8.11
C SER A 183 22.19 1.71 9.38
N LYS A 184 21.18 1.39 10.18
CA LYS A 184 21.36 0.54 11.37
C LYS A 184 21.81 -0.88 11.00
N LEU A 185 21.21 -1.49 9.99
CA LEU A 185 21.59 -2.80 9.49
C LEU A 185 23.05 -2.81 8.97
N LYS A 186 23.44 -1.78 8.20
CA LYS A 186 24.83 -1.62 7.73
C LYS A 186 25.83 -1.41 8.89
N ASN A 187 25.46 -0.64 9.90
CA ASN A 187 26.29 -0.38 11.08
C ASN A 187 26.46 -1.60 11.98
N SER A 188 25.63 -2.65 11.85
CA SER A 188 25.81 -3.91 12.56
C SER A 188 27.13 -4.60 12.22
N LYS A 189 27.67 -4.35 11.00
CA LYS A 189 28.84 -5.03 10.43
C LYS A 189 28.72 -6.56 10.40
N ASP A 190 27.50 -7.07 10.50
CA ASP A 190 27.21 -8.49 10.35
C ASP A 190 27.44 -8.88 8.88
N SER A 191 28.33 -9.85 8.66
CA SER A 191 28.75 -10.21 7.30
C SER A 191 27.62 -10.82 6.47
N GLU A 192 26.70 -11.55 7.10
CA GLU A 192 25.54 -12.14 6.39
C GLU A 192 24.56 -11.05 5.96
N ILE A 193 24.22 -10.11 6.86
CA ILE A 193 23.36 -8.98 6.55
C ILE A 193 24.00 -8.10 5.48
N MET A 194 25.29 -7.78 5.60
CA MET A 194 25.99 -6.96 4.62
C MET A 194 26.02 -7.59 3.22
N ASN A 195 26.25 -8.90 3.13
CA ASN A 195 26.23 -9.61 1.86
C ASN A 195 24.84 -9.60 1.21
N LYS A 196 23.78 -9.81 2.01
CA LYS A 196 22.39 -9.75 1.53
C LYS A 196 21.96 -8.35 1.11
N LEU A 197 22.34 -7.31 1.87
CA LEU A 197 22.11 -5.91 1.50
C LEU A 197 22.82 -5.55 0.20
N ASN A 198 24.11 -5.94 0.06
CA ASN A 198 24.83 -5.72 -1.18
C ASN A 198 24.17 -6.42 -2.37
N LYS A 199 23.66 -7.64 -2.17
CA LYS A 199 22.90 -8.36 -3.19
C LYS A 199 21.59 -7.64 -3.53
N PHE A 200 20.84 -7.15 -2.54
CA PHE A 200 19.63 -6.39 -2.73
C PHE A 200 19.85 -5.11 -3.53
N GLU A 201 20.95 -4.41 -3.26
CA GLU A 201 21.29 -3.14 -3.91
C GLU A 201 21.84 -3.29 -5.34
N ASN A 202 22.45 -4.45 -5.68
CA ASN A 202 23.27 -4.58 -6.89
C ASN A 202 22.91 -5.76 -7.79
N VAL A 203 21.96 -6.62 -7.41
CA VAL A 203 21.58 -7.77 -8.25
C VAL A 203 20.98 -7.29 -9.57
N SER A 204 21.49 -7.81 -10.67
CA SER A 204 20.93 -7.55 -12.00
C SER A 204 19.72 -8.44 -12.26
N LYS A 205 18.83 -8.00 -13.14
CA LYS A 205 17.60 -8.74 -13.47
C LYS A 205 17.90 -10.17 -13.96
N ASP A 206 18.98 -10.33 -14.71
CA ASP A 206 19.38 -11.63 -15.30
C ASP A 206 19.94 -12.61 -14.24
N GLU A 207 20.31 -12.11 -13.08
CA GLU A 207 20.79 -12.90 -11.94
C GLU A 207 19.67 -13.33 -10.97
N ILE A 208 18.46 -12.79 -11.16
CA ILE A 208 17.32 -13.14 -10.32
C ILE A 208 16.81 -14.52 -10.71
N PRO A 209 16.79 -15.49 -9.78
CA PRO A 209 16.32 -16.83 -10.08
C PRO A 209 14.81 -16.80 -10.38
N VAL A 210 14.40 -17.61 -11.35
CA VAL A 210 12.98 -17.91 -11.53
C VAL A 210 12.55 -18.83 -10.39
N THR A 211 11.76 -18.27 -9.47
CA THR A 211 11.25 -18.98 -8.29
C THR A 211 9.76 -19.24 -8.42
N GLU A 212 9.27 -20.23 -7.69
CA GLU A 212 7.84 -20.40 -7.48
C GLU A 212 7.32 -19.20 -6.68
N ILE A 213 6.33 -18.51 -7.23
CA ILE A 213 5.75 -17.33 -6.62
C ILE A 213 4.61 -17.80 -5.70
N PRO A 214 4.58 -17.38 -4.42
CA PRO A 214 3.46 -17.69 -3.55
C PRO A 214 2.15 -17.08 -4.10
N GLU A 215 1.02 -17.55 -3.64
CA GLU A 215 -0.25 -16.92 -3.94
C GLU A 215 -0.30 -15.55 -3.27
N VAL A 216 0.05 -14.50 -4.02
CA VAL A 216 0.00 -13.12 -3.53
C VAL A 216 -1.36 -12.49 -3.81
N LYS A 217 -1.68 -11.45 -3.04
CA LYS A 217 -2.94 -10.71 -3.15
C LYS A 217 -3.14 -10.19 -4.58
N ALA A 218 -4.21 -10.63 -5.25
CA ALA A 218 -4.57 -10.14 -6.58
C ALA A 218 -4.82 -8.62 -6.56
N ARG A 219 -4.38 -7.93 -7.62
CA ARG A 219 -4.52 -6.47 -7.74
C ARG A 219 -5.40 -6.06 -8.92
N ASP A 220 -6.28 -6.96 -9.35
CA ASP A 220 -7.20 -6.73 -10.43
C ASP A 220 -8.25 -5.66 -10.12
N LEU A 221 -8.64 -4.92 -11.14
CA LEU A 221 -9.75 -3.95 -11.10
C LEU A 221 -10.72 -4.20 -12.24
N ASN A 222 -11.99 -3.84 -11.99
CA ASN A 222 -13.02 -3.77 -13.02
C ASN A 222 -13.86 -2.49 -12.83
N PRO A 223 -13.38 -1.34 -13.30
CA PRO A 223 -14.04 -0.06 -13.06
C PRO A 223 -15.46 0.00 -13.64
N LEU A 224 -16.31 0.80 -12.99
CA LEU A 224 -17.61 1.20 -13.53
C LEU A 224 -17.45 2.39 -14.48
N VAL A 225 -18.16 2.33 -15.61
CA VAL A 225 -18.39 3.48 -16.49
C VAL A 225 -19.87 3.72 -16.59
N LYS A 226 -20.34 4.86 -16.09
CA LYS A 226 -21.78 5.17 -16.01
C LYS A 226 -22.58 4.05 -15.33
N GLY A 227 -22.01 3.46 -14.28
CA GLY A 227 -22.64 2.40 -13.52
C GLY A 227 -22.51 0.98 -14.10
N ILE A 228 -21.83 0.78 -15.22
CA ILE A 228 -21.67 -0.53 -15.89
C ILE A 228 -20.20 -0.95 -15.86
N ARG A 229 -19.90 -2.20 -15.49
CA ARG A 229 -18.55 -2.79 -15.52
C ARG A 229 -17.97 -2.78 -16.94
N ILE A 230 -16.66 -2.52 -17.09
CA ILE A 230 -16.01 -2.48 -18.41
C ILE A 230 -15.38 -3.80 -18.84
N LYS A 231 -15.05 -4.69 -17.89
CA LYS A 231 -14.76 -6.11 -18.14
C LYS A 231 -16.09 -6.85 -17.95
N GLY A 232 -16.57 -7.53 -18.97
CA GLY A 232 -17.79 -8.35 -18.91
C GLY A 232 -17.56 -9.68 -18.20
#